data_647adf914d8029a21c4f06a3464c41a3
#
_entry.id   647adf914d8029a21c4f06a3464c41a3
#
_cell.length_a   1.000
_cell.length_b   1.000
_cell.length_c   1.000
_cell.angle_alpha   90.00
_cell.angle_beta   90.00
_cell.angle_gamma   90.00
#
_symmetry.space_group_name_H-M   'P 1'
#
loop_
_entity.id
_entity.type
_entity.pdbx_description
1 polymer ?
#
loop_
_entity_poly.entity_id
_entity_poly.type
_entity_poly.pdbx_seq_one_letter_code
_entity_poly.pdbx_strand_id
1 'polypeptide(L)'
;KNKNYESHLNQLRKKLIKRKKAMAAFLKENLQNVATIHIDDGGYFLWIECQPQVDTMDIYREALRMHITIAPGKLFTLNNEFAHCFRINASFELTDARRALLSKLTRYIQKISV
;
A
#
# COMPACT_ATOMS: atom_id res chain seq x y z
N LYS A 1 -9.85 23.16 26.97
CA LYS A 1 -8.60 22.37 26.91
C LYS A 1 -8.77 21.08 26.10
N ASN A 2 -9.71 20.23 26.53
CA ASN A 2 -9.90 18.94 25.88
C ASN A 2 -10.55 19.06 24.51
N LYS A 3 -11.38 20.07 24.31
CA LYS A 3 -12.08 20.29 23.03
C LYS A 3 -11.12 20.54 21.87
N ASN A 4 -10.06 21.36 22.10
CA ASN A 4 -9.10 21.66 21.05
C ASN A 4 -8.31 20.41 20.66
N TYR A 5 -7.90 19.64 21.66
CA TYR A 5 -7.16 18.40 21.42
C TYR A 5 -8.00 17.38 20.64
N GLU A 6 -9.24 17.18 21.07
CA GLU A 6 -10.16 16.25 20.39
C GLU A 6 -10.46 16.70 18.97
N SER A 7 -10.63 18.01 18.75
CA SER A 7 -10.86 18.55 17.42
C SER A 7 -9.68 18.29 16.50
N HIS A 8 -8.46 18.49 16.99
CA HIS A 8 -7.26 18.21 16.20
C HIS A 8 -7.15 16.72 15.85
N LEU A 9 -7.44 15.84 16.83
CA LEU A 9 -7.44 14.39 16.57
C LEU A 9 -8.47 13.99 15.53
N ASN A 10 -9.66 14.56 15.60
CA ASN A 10 -10.73 14.26 14.64
C ASN A 10 -10.37 14.73 13.23
N GLN A 11 -9.75 15.90 13.12
CA GLN A 11 -9.28 16.41 11.84
C GLN A 11 -8.19 15.53 11.27
N LEU A 12 -7.26 15.08 12.10
CA LEU A 12 -6.19 14.19 11.68
C LEU A 12 -6.76 12.86 11.19
N ARG A 13 -7.70 12.27 11.94
CA ARG A 13 -8.34 11.01 11.54
C ARG A 13 -9.03 11.12 10.18
N LYS A 14 -9.78 12.21 9.95
CA LYS A 14 -10.43 12.45 8.67
C LYS A 14 -9.43 12.55 7.54
N LYS A 15 -8.33 13.25 7.78
CA LYS A 15 -7.25 13.38 6.80
C LYS A 15 -6.63 12.04 6.46
N LEU A 16 -6.35 11.21 7.47
CA LEU A 16 -5.75 9.90 7.28
C LEU A 16 -6.69 8.95 6.55
N ILE A 17 -7.98 8.97 6.86
CA ILE A 17 -8.98 8.17 6.16
C ILE A 17 -9.04 8.58 4.68
N LYS A 18 -9.03 9.86 4.40
CA LYS A 18 -9.03 10.39 3.03
C LYS A 18 -7.80 9.92 2.27
N ARG A 19 -6.62 9.97 2.92
CA ARG A 19 -5.37 9.50 2.31
C ARG A 19 -5.40 8.01 2.01
N LYS A 20 -5.95 7.22 2.93
CA LYS A 20 -6.09 5.78 2.73
C LYS A 20 -6.99 5.46 1.55
N LYS A 21 -8.12 6.16 1.44
CA LYS A 21 -9.04 5.99 0.30
C LYS A 21 -8.39 6.37 -1.02
N ALA A 22 -7.61 7.47 -1.02
CA ALA A 22 -6.92 7.92 -2.22
C ALA A 22 -5.88 6.91 -2.67
N MET A 23 -5.10 6.36 -1.74
CA MET A 23 -4.11 5.32 -2.05
C MET A 23 -4.79 4.07 -2.59
N ALA A 24 -5.88 3.63 -1.96
CA ALA A 24 -6.62 2.45 -2.41
C ALA A 24 -7.15 2.64 -3.83
N ALA A 25 -7.71 3.80 -4.12
CA ALA A 25 -8.22 4.11 -5.46
C ALA A 25 -7.10 4.10 -6.49
N PHE A 26 -5.96 4.71 -6.17
CA PHE A 26 -4.80 4.76 -7.05
C PHE A 26 -4.30 3.34 -7.36
N LEU A 27 -4.14 2.50 -6.34
CA LEU A 27 -3.64 1.15 -6.51
C LEU A 27 -4.65 0.26 -7.26
N LYS A 28 -5.94 0.40 -6.98
CA LYS A 28 -6.97 -0.34 -7.71
C LYS A 28 -6.95 -0.01 -9.19
N GLU A 29 -6.82 1.26 -9.53
CA GLU A 29 -6.76 1.70 -10.92
C GLU A 29 -5.52 1.17 -11.62
N ASN A 30 -4.37 1.23 -10.95
CA ASN A 30 -3.10 0.90 -11.58
C ASN A 30 -2.74 -0.59 -11.52
N LEU A 31 -3.42 -1.37 -10.70
CA LEU A 31 -3.17 -2.81 -10.55
C LEU A 31 -4.38 -3.66 -10.95
N GLN A 32 -5.27 -3.11 -11.78
CA GLN A 32 -6.41 -3.88 -12.29
C GLN A 32 -5.93 -5.15 -12.97
N ASN A 33 -6.62 -6.25 -12.69
CA ASN A 33 -6.37 -7.57 -13.26
C ASN A 33 -5.08 -8.26 -12.79
N VAL A 34 -4.21 -7.58 -12.02
CA VAL A 34 -2.97 -8.19 -11.55
C VAL A 34 -2.89 -8.30 -10.03
N ALA A 35 -3.71 -7.55 -9.30
CA ALA A 35 -3.71 -7.61 -7.84
C ALA A 35 -5.06 -7.23 -7.27
N THR A 36 -5.34 -7.70 -6.06
CA THR A 36 -6.52 -7.35 -5.28
C THR A 36 -6.10 -6.47 -4.13
N ILE A 37 -6.79 -5.35 -3.95
CA ILE A 37 -6.50 -4.40 -2.87
C ILE A 37 -7.51 -4.65 -1.75
N HIS A 38 -7.02 -5.10 -0.59
CA HIS A 38 -7.86 -5.32 0.59
C HIS A 38 -7.76 -4.12 1.52
N ILE A 39 -8.92 -3.58 1.90
CA ILE A 39 -9.01 -2.40 2.75
C ILE A 39 -9.65 -2.80 4.07
N ASP A 40 -8.92 -2.65 5.17
CA ASP A 40 -9.43 -2.90 6.50
C ASP A 40 -10.00 -1.63 7.10
N ASP A 41 -10.93 -1.77 8.04
CA ASP A 41 -11.51 -0.65 8.76
C ASP A 41 -10.55 -0.05 9.77
N GLY A 42 -9.59 -0.84 10.26
CA GLY A 42 -8.59 -0.37 11.22
C GLY A 42 -7.26 -0.05 10.56
N GLY A 43 -6.50 0.85 11.20
CA GLY A 43 -5.17 1.20 10.74
C GLY A 43 -5.13 1.95 9.43
N TYR A 44 -3.93 2.26 8.98
CA TYR A 44 -3.70 3.04 7.76
C TYR A 44 -2.80 2.28 6.79
N PHE A 45 -3.02 0.97 6.70
CA PHE A 45 -2.32 0.08 5.79
C PHE A 45 -3.30 -0.52 4.81
N LEU A 46 -2.78 -0.86 3.64
CA LEU A 46 -3.51 -1.63 2.64
C LEU A 46 -2.78 -2.94 2.43
N TRP A 47 -3.55 -4.00 2.24
CA TRP A 47 -3.02 -5.34 1.95
C TRP A 47 -3.21 -5.60 0.47
N ILE A 48 -2.12 -5.90 -0.22
CA ILE A 48 -2.12 -6.10 -1.67
C ILE A 48 -1.85 -7.56 -1.94
N GLU A 49 -2.79 -8.21 -2.58
CA GLU A 49 -2.66 -9.61 -2.95
C GLU A 49 -2.38 -9.71 -4.44
N CYS A 50 -1.15 -10.11 -4.78
CA CYS A 50 -0.71 -10.27 -6.17
C CYS A 50 -1.07 -11.65 -6.69
N GLN A 51 -0.66 -11.96 -7.94
CA GLN A 51 -0.86 -13.28 -8.51
C GLN A 51 -0.05 -14.32 -7.71
N PRO A 52 -0.52 -15.57 -7.63
CA PRO A 52 0.13 -16.59 -6.77
C PRO A 52 1.60 -16.84 -7.06
N GLN A 53 2.05 -16.63 -8.29
CA GLN A 53 3.44 -16.86 -8.66
C GLN A 53 4.39 -15.72 -8.30
N VAL A 54 3.84 -14.58 -7.86
CA VAL A 54 4.65 -13.39 -7.54
C VAL A 54 5.28 -13.55 -6.15
N ASP A 55 6.59 -13.32 -6.07
CA ASP A 55 7.30 -13.24 -4.79
C ASP A 55 7.45 -11.77 -4.44
N THR A 56 6.75 -11.34 -3.39
CA THR A 56 6.76 -9.91 -3.02
C THR A 56 8.09 -9.44 -2.43
N MET A 57 9.03 -10.33 -2.17
CA MET A 57 10.40 -9.91 -1.86
C MET A 57 11.03 -9.17 -3.03
N ASP A 58 10.68 -9.55 -4.26
CA ASP A 58 11.15 -8.83 -5.46
C ASP A 58 10.57 -7.42 -5.50
N ILE A 59 9.28 -7.28 -5.17
CA ILE A 59 8.63 -5.97 -5.10
C ILE A 59 9.28 -5.13 -3.99
N TYR A 60 9.57 -5.73 -2.86
CA TYR A 60 10.22 -5.05 -1.74
C TYR A 60 11.56 -4.45 -2.16
N ARG A 61 12.40 -5.22 -2.86
CA ARG A 61 13.71 -4.74 -3.32
C ARG A 61 13.56 -3.59 -4.31
N GLU A 62 12.63 -3.70 -5.25
CA GLU A 62 12.38 -2.64 -6.23
C GLU A 62 11.85 -1.38 -5.57
N ALA A 63 10.94 -1.54 -4.61
CA ALA A 63 10.38 -0.43 -3.85
C ALA A 63 11.48 0.32 -3.07
N LEU A 64 12.42 -0.41 -2.47
CA LEU A 64 13.53 0.22 -1.75
C LEU A 64 14.40 1.09 -2.66
N ARG A 65 14.60 0.69 -3.90
CA ARG A 65 15.33 1.52 -4.88
C ARG A 65 14.63 2.85 -5.14
N MET A 66 13.33 2.88 -4.95
CA MET A 66 12.50 4.07 -5.13
C MET A 66 12.22 4.79 -3.81
N HIS A 67 12.88 4.37 -2.72
CA HIS A 67 12.65 4.90 -1.37
C HIS A 67 11.22 4.67 -0.88
N ILE A 68 10.59 3.59 -1.34
CA ILE A 68 9.28 3.16 -0.87
C ILE A 68 9.47 1.93 -0.01
N THR A 69 8.91 1.95 1.20
CA THR A 69 8.97 0.81 2.11
C THR A 69 7.64 0.08 2.12
N ILE A 70 7.69 -1.23 1.87
CA ILE A 70 6.53 -2.11 2.00
C ILE A 70 6.88 -3.23 2.97
N ALA A 71 5.87 -3.96 3.44
CA ALA A 71 6.10 -5.13 4.29
C ALA A 71 5.70 -6.38 3.51
N PRO A 72 6.68 -7.19 3.05
CA PRO A 72 6.38 -8.42 2.31
C PRO A 72 5.60 -9.43 3.17
N GLY A 73 4.71 -10.19 2.54
CA GLY A 73 3.85 -11.13 3.26
C GLY A 73 4.61 -12.21 4.00
N LYS A 74 5.81 -12.57 3.53
CA LYS A 74 6.66 -13.56 4.21
C LYS A 74 7.00 -13.18 5.65
N LEU A 75 6.95 -11.88 5.98
CA LEU A 75 7.22 -11.42 7.35
C LEU A 75 6.11 -11.78 8.32
N PHE A 76 4.94 -12.18 7.84
CA PHE A 76 3.76 -12.40 8.67
C PHE A 76 3.46 -13.87 8.93
N THR A 77 4.18 -14.79 8.28
CA THR A 77 4.00 -16.24 8.48
C THR A 77 5.33 -16.96 8.41
N LEU A 78 5.39 -18.15 9.04
CA LEU A 78 6.57 -19.02 8.98
C LEU A 78 6.59 -19.87 7.70
N ASN A 79 5.46 -19.94 7.00
CA ASN A 79 5.37 -20.65 5.72
C ASN A 79 5.20 -19.62 4.60
N ASN A 80 5.07 -20.07 3.36
CA ASN A 80 4.97 -19.16 2.21
C ASN A 80 3.53 -18.80 1.85
N GLU A 81 2.61 -18.90 2.80
CA GLU A 81 1.19 -18.66 2.57
C GLU A 81 0.90 -17.28 1.97
N PHE A 82 1.61 -16.24 2.46
CA PHE A 82 1.40 -14.87 1.99
C PHE A 82 2.57 -14.34 1.16
N ALA A 83 3.37 -15.22 0.55
CA ALA A 83 4.53 -14.80 -0.21
C ALA A 83 4.17 -13.90 -1.40
N HIS A 84 2.94 -14.01 -1.92
CA HIS A 84 2.43 -13.20 -3.03
C HIS A 84 1.69 -11.94 -2.57
N CYS A 85 1.75 -11.62 -1.28
CA CYS A 85 1.06 -10.47 -0.71
C CYS A 85 2.06 -9.50 -0.09
N PHE A 86 1.64 -8.24 0.05
CA PHE A 86 2.43 -7.26 0.78
C PHE A 86 1.52 -6.20 1.38
N ARG A 87 2.03 -5.52 2.40
CA ARG A 87 1.32 -4.43 3.07
C ARG A 87 2.02 -3.12 2.75
N ILE A 88 1.24 -2.08 2.46
CA ILE A 88 1.75 -0.75 2.20
C ILE A 88 1.08 0.27 3.11
N ASN A 89 1.87 1.22 3.61
CA ASN A 89 1.36 2.31 4.44
C ASN A 89 0.62 3.33 3.57
N ALA A 90 -0.60 3.68 3.97
CA ALA A 90 -1.46 4.59 3.24
C ALA A 90 -1.77 5.86 4.04
N SER A 91 -0.90 6.24 4.98
CA SER A 91 -1.13 7.40 5.84
C SER A 91 -0.57 8.71 5.28
N PHE A 92 0.20 8.67 4.20
CA PHE A 92 0.81 9.87 3.63
C PHE A 92 0.03 10.37 2.41
N GLU A 93 0.20 11.67 2.12
CA GLU A 93 -0.48 12.30 1.01
C GLU A 93 0.12 11.86 -0.33
N LEU A 94 -0.74 11.65 -1.33
CA LEU A 94 -0.31 11.33 -2.69
C LEU A 94 0.05 12.61 -3.44
N THR A 95 1.27 13.08 -3.18
CA THR A 95 1.82 14.20 -3.95
C THR A 95 2.16 13.75 -5.37
N ASP A 96 2.38 14.69 -6.28
CA ASP A 96 2.76 14.35 -7.66
C ASP A 96 4.04 13.51 -7.70
N ALA A 97 5.02 13.84 -6.84
CA ALA A 97 6.26 13.08 -6.76
C ALA A 97 6.02 11.64 -6.31
N ARG A 98 5.18 11.45 -5.29
CA ARG A 98 4.84 10.13 -4.80
C ARG A 98 4.03 9.32 -5.81
N ARG A 99 3.11 9.97 -6.52
CA ARG A 99 2.34 9.31 -7.59
C ARG A 99 3.27 8.82 -8.70
N ALA A 100 4.26 9.61 -9.06
CA ALA A 100 5.24 9.23 -10.08
C ALA A 100 6.03 7.98 -9.66
N LEU A 101 6.48 7.93 -8.41
CA LEU A 101 7.21 6.78 -7.90
C LEU A 101 6.32 5.54 -7.80
N LEU A 102 5.10 5.70 -7.29
CA LEU A 102 4.15 4.60 -7.19
C LEU A 102 3.74 4.08 -8.56
N SER A 103 3.65 4.96 -9.56
CA SER A 103 3.36 4.54 -10.93
C SER A 103 4.46 3.64 -11.48
N LYS A 104 5.71 3.93 -11.16
CA LYS A 104 6.84 3.07 -11.54
C LYS A 104 6.74 1.72 -10.84
N LEU A 105 6.40 1.72 -9.55
CA LEU A 105 6.26 0.48 -8.80
C LEU A 105 5.13 -0.38 -9.33
N THR A 106 3.96 0.21 -9.61
CA THR A 106 2.82 -0.54 -10.14
C THR A 106 3.12 -1.11 -11.52
N ARG A 107 3.85 -0.39 -12.36
CA ARG A 107 4.27 -0.92 -13.65
C ARG A 107 5.21 -2.12 -13.50
N TYR A 108 6.11 -2.07 -12.52
CA TYR A 108 6.96 -3.20 -12.20
C TYR A 108 6.12 -4.42 -11.76
N ILE A 109 5.14 -4.20 -10.89
CA ILE A 109 4.26 -5.26 -10.43
C ILE A 109 3.49 -5.88 -11.60
N GLN A 110 2.98 -5.06 -12.51
CA GLN A 110 2.31 -5.54 -13.71
C GLN A 110 3.23 -6.41 -14.55
N LYS A 111 4.48 -5.98 -14.70
CA LYS A 111 5.47 -6.70 -15.51
C LYS A 111 5.77 -8.09 -14.94
N ILE A 112 5.93 -8.21 -13.63
CA ILE A 112 6.26 -9.49 -13.00
C ILE A 112 5.04 -10.37 -12.77
N SER A 113 3.83 -9.86 -13.02
CA SER A 113 2.58 -10.59 -12.82
C SER A 113 2.13 -11.34 -14.08
N VAL A 114 2.88 -11.24 -15.14
CA VAL A 114 2.56 -11.88 -16.43
C VAL A 114 3.03 -13.33 -16.47
#